data_e0c27b92325e399dfe9df83903c50400
#
_entry.id   e0c27b92325e399dfe9df83903c50400
#
_cell.length_a   1.000
_cell.length_b   1.000
_cell.length_c   1.000
_cell.angle_alpha   90.00
_cell.angle_beta   90.00
_cell.angle_gamma   90.00
#
_symmetry.space_group_name_H-M   'P 1'
#
loop_
_entity.id
_entity.type
_entity.pdbx_description
1 polymer ?
#
loop_
_entity_poly.entity_id
_entity_poly.type
_entity_poly.pdbx_seq_one_letter_code
_entity_poly.pdbx_strand_id
1 'polypeptide(L)'
;MKKIYFLCFLCLFSVMTTMAQLSGNKGFKLNINSYDAYLDCGDIATLNNTGAYTVEMWVNINLDELEDRFIIFKKEQSDERNRIKVQVEKNGQIVLMQASGDGAYAQTSAGAYPRSGWHHVALVFDGTKTSMDEGVLILYIDGIKQSFANSFFKQQTATIDANFVLGSPSVACYDEVRIWSKSLSAETISKWKNYKVLDTHPDKDALAVYYDFQNVTGTTVPDLKGTYPATFKSSESEIQDIDLKI
;
A
#
# COMPACT_ATOMS: atom_id res chain seq x y z
N MET A 1 -62.48 -10.95 -33.87
CA MET A 1 -61.67 -11.17 -32.64
C MET A 1 -60.33 -10.63 -32.88
N LYS A 2 -59.96 -9.44 -32.33
CA LYS A 2 -58.66 -8.81 -32.45
C LYS A 2 -57.80 -9.31 -31.28
N LYS A 3 -56.67 -10.00 -31.57
CA LYS A 3 -55.69 -10.40 -30.58
C LYS A 3 -54.82 -9.20 -30.25
N ILE A 4 -54.87 -8.73 -29.01
CA ILE A 4 -54.00 -7.70 -28.46
C ILE A 4 -52.73 -8.42 -27.95
N TYR A 5 -51.61 -8.17 -28.58
CA TYR A 5 -50.30 -8.61 -28.08
C TYR A 5 -49.77 -7.58 -27.06
N PHE A 6 -49.73 -8.00 -25.79
CA PHE A 6 -49.10 -7.21 -24.72
C PHE A 6 -47.60 -7.40 -24.81
N LEU A 7 -46.90 -6.40 -25.35
CA LEU A 7 -45.42 -6.38 -25.40
C LEU A 7 -44.92 -5.93 -24.04
N CYS A 8 -44.46 -6.88 -23.22
CA CYS A 8 -43.84 -6.61 -21.94
C CYS A 8 -42.42 -6.07 -22.19
N PHE A 9 -42.23 -4.74 -22.09
CA PHE A 9 -40.95 -4.10 -22.18
C PHE A 9 -40.23 -4.29 -20.84
N LEU A 10 -39.37 -5.30 -20.77
CA LEU A 10 -38.46 -5.51 -19.62
C LEU A 10 -37.35 -4.44 -19.67
N CYS A 11 -37.57 -3.31 -18.98
CA CYS A 11 -36.50 -2.34 -18.75
C CYS A 11 -35.46 -2.98 -17.83
N LEU A 12 -34.37 -3.50 -18.42
CA LEU A 12 -33.15 -3.79 -17.73
C LEU A 12 -32.53 -2.45 -17.33
N PHE A 13 -32.80 -1.99 -16.10
CA PHE A 13 -32.01 -0.97 -15.45
C PHE A 13 -30.63 -1.58 -15.15
N SER A 14 -29.66 -1.41 -16.05
CA SER A 14 -28.24 -1.57 -15.69
C SER A 14 -27.90 -0.45 -14.72
N VAL A 15 -27.78 -0.77 -13.45
CA VAL A 15 -27.17 0.13 -12.47
C VAL A 15 -25.70 0.22 -12.86
N MET A 16 -25.34 1.24 -13.64
CA MET A 16 -23.95 1.61 -13.83
C MET A 16 -23.46 2.18 -12.50
N THR A 17 -22.79 1.36 -11.69
CA THR A 17 -22.02 1.85 -10.56
C THR A 17 -20.84 2.62 -11.12
N THR A 18 -20.91 3.95 -11.10
CA THR A 18 -19.80 4.82 -11.44
C THR A 18 -18.72 4.64 -10.36
N MET A 19 -17.60 4.06 -10.76
CA MET A 19 -16.43 3.99 -9.89
C MET A 19 -15.79 5.38 -9.84
N ALA A 20 -15.53 5.93 -8.65
CA ALA A 20 -14.87 7.22 -8.49
C ALA A 20 -13.37 7.03 -8.75
N GLN A 21 -12.91 7.53 -9.89
CA GLN A 21 -11.51 7.52 -10.29
C GLN A 21 -10.70 8.48 -9.41
N LEU A 22 -9.45 8.12 -9.13
CA LEU A 22 -8.49 8.97 -8.44
C LEU A 22 -8.00 10.06 -9.39
N SER A 23 -8.58 11.25 -9.31
CA SER A 23 -8.12 12.42 -10.06
C SER A 23 -8.26 13.66 -9.21
N GLY A 24 -7.26 14.56 -9.22
CA GLY A 24 -7.26 15.80 -8.44
C GLY A 24 -7.25 15.57 -6.92
N ASN A 25 -6.68 14.46 -6.46
CA ASN A 25 -6.54 14.16 -5.05
C ASN A 25 -5.38 14.93 -4.42
N LYS A 26 -5.51 15.20 -3.12
CA LYS A 26 -4.37 15.63 -2.29
C LYS A 26 -3.56 14.41 -1.92
N GLY A 27 -2.27 14.53 -2.01
CA GLY A 27 -1.35 13.53 -1.50
C GLY A 27 -0.44 14.11 -0.43
N PHE A 28 0.31 13.23 0.21
CA PHE A 28 1.31 13.59 1.20
C PHE A 28 2.69 13.65 0.55
N LYS A 29 3.39 14.77 0.71
CA LYS A 29 4.77 14.91 0.30
C LYS A 29 5.68 14.93 1.52
N LEU A 30 6.59 13.95 1.57
CA LEU A 30 7.78 14.02 2.42
C LEU A 30 8.81 14.88 1.71
N ASN A 31 9.15 16.01 2.30
CA ASN A 31 10.16 16.90 1.77
C ASN A 31 11.38 16.81 2.68
N ILE A 32 12.42 16.03 2.32
CA ILE A 32 13.42 15.70 3.30
C ILE A 32 14.85 15.74 2.82
N ASN A 33 15.64 16.41 3.67
CA ASN A 33 17.05 16.11 3.93
C ASN A 33 17.28 15.55 5.36
N SER A 34 16.25 15.00 6.01
CA SER A 34 16.33 14.54 7.41
C SER A 34 15.81 13.11 7.57
N TYR A 35 16.57 12.27 8.26
CA TYR A 35 16.15 10.91 8.63
C TYR A 35 14.95 10.87 9.59
N ASP A 36 14.56 12.02 10.14
CA ASP A 36 13.55 12.15 11.18
C ASP A 36 12.15 12.48 10.63
N ALA A 37 11.99 12.67 9.32
CA ALA A 37 10.70 12.96 8.73
C ALA A 37 10.02 11.69 8.22
N TYR A 38 8.85 11.40 8.78
CA TYR A 38 8.01 10.26 8.41
C TYR A 38 6.57 10.49 8.87
N LEU A 39 5.65 9.71 8.34
CA LEU A 39 4.29 9.62 8.83
C LEU A 39 4.19 8.44 9.80
N ASP A 40 3.89 8.72 11.06
CA ASP A 40 3.68 7.73 12.11
C ASP A 40 2.20 7.33 12.16
N CYS A 41 1.90 6.09 11.81
CA CYS A 41 0.56 5.54 11.74
C CYS A 41 0.16 4.72 12.99
N GLY A 42 1.02 4.72 14.01
CA GLY A 42 0.81 3.94 15.24
C GLY A 42 0.99 2.43 15.04
N ASP A 43 0.75 1.68 16.11
CA ASP A 43 0.83 0.22 16.10
C ASP A 43 -0.44 -0.41 15.49
N ILE A 44 -0.42 -0.65 14.19
CA ILE A 44 -1.54 -1.22 13.45
C ILE A 44 -1.63 -2.72 13.71
N ALA A 45 -2.64 -3.13 14.49
CA ALA A 45 -2.82 -4.50 14.96
C ALA A 45 -2.93 -5.54 13.84
N THR A 46 -3.51 -5.18 12.69
CA THR A 46 -3.60 -6.04 11.49
C THR A 46 -2.23 -6.56 11.03
N LEU A 47 -1.17 -5.78 11.27
CA LEU A 47 0.21 -6.10 10.88
C LEU A 47 0.99 -6.79 12.00
N ASN A 48 0.39 -7.06 13.15
CA ASN A 48 1.06 -7.64 14.32
C ASN A 48 1.08 -9.16 14.36
N ASN A 49 0.33 -9.81 13.50
CA ASN A 49 0.18 -11.26 13.52
C ASN A 49 0.70 -11.93 12.25
N THR A 50 0.70 -13.26 12.30
CA THR A 50 1.11 -14.12 11.17
C THR A 50 -0.03 -14.43 10.20
N GLY A 51 -1.16 -13.74 10.32
CA GLY A 51 -2.32 -13.88 9.42
C GLY A 51 -2.05 -13.35 8.03
N ALA A 52 -3.12 -13.11 7.28
CA ALA A 52 -3.02 -12.52 5.96
C ALA A 52 -3.23 -11.00 6.01
N TYR A 53 -2.47 -10.24 5.22
CA TYR A 53 -2.69 -8.81 5.05
C TYR A 53 -2.25 -8.34 3.67
N THR A 54 -2.70 -7.15 3.28
CA THR A 54 -2.19 -6.41 2.12
C THR A 54 -1.92 -4.97 2.56
N VAL A 55 -0.78 -4.44 2.18
CA VAL A 55 -0.44 -3.00 2.28
C VAL A 55 -0.28 -2.48 0.87
N GLU A 56 -1.09 -1.51 0.48
CA GLU A 56 -1.00 -0.91 -0.85
C GLU A 56 -1.09 0.61 -0.79
N MET A 57 -0.46 1.27 -1.76
CA MET A 57 -0.43 2.73 -1.86
C MET A 57 0.02 3.20 -3.23
N TRP A 58 -0.29 4.43 -3.56
CA TRP A 58 0.41 5.17 -4.59
C TRP A 58 1.61 5.88 -3.96
N VAL A 59 2.76 5.79 -4.61
CA VAL A 59 3.99 6.47 -4.19
C VAL A 59 4.73 7.02 -5.40
N ASN A 60 5.27 8.23 -5.26
CA ASN A 60 6.11 8.87 -6.27
C ASN A 60 7.50 9.09 -5.67
N ILE A 61 8.47 8.40 -6.21
CA ILE A 61 9.88 8.45 -5.81
C ILE A 61 10.71 8.74 -7.05
N ASN A 62 11.57 9.76 -6.98
CA ASN A 62 12.55 10.00 -8.02
C ASN A 62 13.86 9.30 -7.64
N LEU A 63 14.16 8.17 -8.30
CA LEU A 63 15.37 7.37 -8.01
C LEU A 63 16.67 8.13 -8.30
N ASP A 64 16.65 9.13 -9.20
CA ASP A 64 17.85 9.91 -9.51
C ASP A 64 18.26 10.83 -8.35
N GLU A 65 17.30 11.21 -7.50
CA GLU A 65 17.52 12.04 -6.31
C GLU A 65 17.92 11.23 -5.06
N LEU A 66 17.83 9.89 -5.10
CA LEU A 66 18.26 9.07 -3.97
C LEU A 66 19.78 9.04 -3.86
N GLU A 67 20.30 9.15 -2.64
CA GLU A 67 21.69 8.85 -2.35
C GLU A 67 21.99 7.35 -2.45
N ASP A 68 21.16 6.53 -1.81
CA ASP A 68 21.31 5.06 -1.72
C ASP A 68 19.94 4.38 -1.92
N ARG A 69 19.05 4.52 -0.96
CA ARG A 69 17.74 3.84 -0.90
C ARG A 69 16.67 4.71 -0.27
N PHE A 70 15.41 4.30 -0.48
CA PHE A 70 14.23 4.89 0.15
C PHE A 70 13.37 3.80 0.79
N ILE A 71 12.96 4.00 2.04
CA ILE A 71 12.03 3.10 2.74
C ILE A 71 10.60 3.56 2.41
N ILE A 72 9.88 2.79 1.59
CA ILE A 72 8.49 3.09 1.24
C ILE A 72 7.63 3.01 2.49
N PHE A 73 7.73 1.91 3.23
CA PHE A 73 7.13 1.77 4.57
C PHE A 73 7.87 0.75 5.41
N LYS A 74 7.72 0.86 6.72
CA LYS A 74 8.19 -0.14 7.67
C LYS A 74 7.32 -0.21 8.93
N LYS A 75 7.34 -1.37 9.56
CA LYS A 75 6.96 -1.63 10.93
C LYS A 75 8.07 -2.46 11.54
N GLU A 76 8.91 -1.87 12.37
CA GLU A 76 10.20 -2.44 12.74
C GLU A 76 10.53 -2.18 14.21
N GLN A 77 10.80 -3.25 14.96
CA GLN A 77 11.28 -3.14 16.33
C GLN A 77 12.73 -2.64 16.38
N SER A 78 13.12 -2.05 17.50
CA SER A 78 14.44 -1.45 17.68
C SER A 78 15.64 -2.42 17.53
N ASP A 79 15.40 -3.72 17.69
CA ASP A 79 16.39 -4.77 17.49
C ASP A 79 16.53 -5.24 16.05
N GLU A 80 15.73 -4.64 15.12
CA GLU A 80 15.66 -4.93 13.69
C GLU A 80 15.30 -6.38 13.32
N ARG A 81 14.97 -7.22 14.29
CA ARG A 81 14.67 -8.64 14.07
C ARG A 81 13.24 -8.91 13.68
N ASN A 82 12.31 -8.13 14.26
CA ASN A 82 10.88 -8.24 13.97
C ASN A 82 10.47 -7.04 13.13
N ARG A 83 10.16 -7.26 11.85
CA ARG A 83 9.89 -6.16 10.91
C ARG A 83 9.06 -6.57 9.71
N ILE A 84 8.28 -5.62 9.23
CA ILE A 84 7.76 -5.56 7.88
C ILE A 84 8.41 -4.33 7.25
N LYS A 85 9.08 -4.49 6.11
CA LYS A 85 9.74 -3.36 5.43
C LYS A 85 9.72 -3.56 3.93
N VAL A 86 9.42 -2.48 3.21
CA VAL A 86 9.57 -2.37 1.77
C VAL A 86 10.46 -1.18 1.49
N GLN A 87 11.57 -1.40 0.82
CA GLN A 87 12.49 -0.35 0.39
C GLN A 87 12.81 -0.48 -1.09
N VAL A 88 13.11 0.64 -1.73
CA VAL A 88 13.63 0.71 -3.10
C VAL A 88 15.06 1.23 -3.06
N GLU A 89 15.94 0.56 -3.78
CA GLU A 89 17.34 0.98 -3.99
C GLU A 89 17.44 1.96 -5.16
N LYS A 90 18.49 2.77 -5.20
CA LYS A 90 18.75 3.73 -6.29
C LYS A 90 18.73 3.12 -7.70
N ASN A 91 19.07 1.84 -7.82
CA ASN A 91 19.02 1.10 -9.08
C ASN A 91 17.61 0.55 -9.45
N GLY A 92 16.60 0.88 -8.65
CA GLY A 92 15.22 0.40 -8.85
C GLY A 92 14.96 -1.02 -8.36
N GLN A 93 15.90 -1.65 -7.66
CA GLN A 93 15.67 -2.91 -6.98
C GLN A 93 14.77 -2.69 -5.76
N ILE A 94 13.81 -3.58 -5.54
CA ILE A 94 12.97 -3.56 -4.33
C ILE A 94 13.42 -4.67 -3.39
N VAL A 95 13.59 -4.33 -2.13
CA VAL A 95 13.90 -5.25 -1.05
C VAL A 95 12.73 -5.30 -0.09
N LEU A 96 12.25 -6.51 0.17
CA LEU A 96 11.16 -6.82 1.08
C LEU A 96 11.72 -7.57 2.28
N MET A 97 11.24 -7.23 3.47
CA MET A 97 11.53 -7.95 4.69
C MET A 97 10.23 -8.21 5.44
N GLN A 98 9.99 -9.48 5.74
CA GLN A 98 8.88 -9.95 6.58
C GLN A 98 9.52 -10.88 7.61
N ALA A 99 10.00 -10.32 8.71
CA ALA A 99 10.91 -11.04 9.58
C ALA A 99 10.45 -11.14 11.01
N SER A 100 10.64 -12.34 11.55
CA SER A 100 10.86 -12.61 12.97
C SER A 100 12.21 -13.38 13.06
N GLY A 101 13.22 -12.75 13.62
CA GLY A 101 14.57 -13.33 13.61
C GLY A 101 15.19 -13.34 12.19
N ASP A 102 15.58 -14.50 11.69
CA ASP A 102 16.18 -14.67 10.35
C ASP A 102 15.16 -14.65 9.19
N GLY A 103 13.95 -14.38 9.46
CA GLY A 103 12.76 -14.08 8.70
C GLY A 103 12.64 -14.37 7.21
N ALA A 104 11.64 -13.73 6.59
CA ALA A 104 11.45 -13.75 5.14
C ALA A 104 12.17 -12.53 4.52
N TYR A 105 12.85 -12.79 3.42
CA TYR A 105 13.53 -11.81 2.60
C TYR A 105 13.21 -12.06 1.13
N ALA A 106 12.93 -11.02 0.39
CA ALA A 106 12.78 -11.10 -1.05
C ALA A 106 13.36 -9.86 -1.72
N GLN A 107 13.96 -10.06 -2.87
CA GLN A 107 14.65 -9.02 -3.61
C GLN A 107 14.36 -9.18 -5.10
N THR A 108 13.87 -8.11 -5.74
CA THR A 108 13.66 -8.08 -7.19
C THR A 108 15.00 -7.90 -7.92
N SER A 109 14.98 -8.00 -9.23
CA SER A 109 16.08 -7.48 -10.06
C SER A 109 16.11 -5.95 -10.02
N ALA A 110 17.24 -5.36 -10.41
CA ALA A 110 17.35 -3.92 -10.64
C ALA A 110 16.35 -3.47 -11.72
N GLY A 111 15.81 -2.25 -11.57
CA GLY A 111 14.84 -1.67 -12.50
C GLY A 111 13.41 -2.21 -12.35
N ALA A 112 13.10 -2.98 -11.31
CA ALA A 112 11.73 -3.42 -11.03
C ALA A 112 10.82 -2.25 -10.63
N TYR A 113 11.35 -1.26 -9.89
CA TYR A 113 10.70 0.02 -9.65
C TYR A 113 11.12 1.01 -10.74
N PRO A 114 10.17 1.71 -11.41
CA PRO A 114 10.47 2.71 -12.43
C PRO A 114 11.24 3.91 -11.83
N ARG A 115 11.98 4.64 -12.67
CA ARG A 115 12.90 5.69 -12.20
C ARG A 115 12.22 6.89 -11.54
N SER A 116 11.00 7.22 -11.96
CA SER A 116 10.26 8.37 -11.44
C SER A 116 8.79 8.29 -11.78
N GLY A 117 7.97 9.11 -11.14
CA GLY A 117 6.54 9.17 -11.35
C GLY A 117 5.73 8.44 -10.29
N TRP A 118 4.43 8.49 -10.43
CA TRP A 118 3.51 7.79 -9.55
C TRP A 118 3.41 6.32 -9.92
N HIS A 119 3.67 5.44 -8.94
CA HIS A 119 3.54 4.01 -9.09
C HIS A 119 2.74 3.42 -7.94
N HIS A 120 1.86 2.49 -8.26
CA HIS A 120 1.14 1.74 -7.26
C HIS A 120 1.99 0.58 -6.76
N VAL A 121 2.22 0.53 -5.45
CA VAL A 121 2.97 -0.55 -4.78
C VAL A 121 2.01 -1.30 -3.89
N ALA A 122 1.95 -2.64 -4.03
CA ALA A 122 1.19 -3.49 -3.13
C ALA A 122 2.02 -4.68 -2.66
N LEU A 123 2.15 -4.81 -1.34
CA LEU A 123 2.71 -5.97 -0.67
C LEU A 123 1.57 -6.83 -0.14
N VAL A 124 1.53 -8.08 -0.58
CA VAL A 124 0.58 -9.09 -0.10
C VAL A 124 1.34 -10.13 0.72
N PHE A 125 0.88 -10.37 1.92
CA PHE A 125 1.34 -11.46 2.78
C PHE A 125 0.18 -12.44 3.05
N ASP A 126 0.44 -13.73 2.89
CA ASP A 126 -0.50 -14.80 3.20
C ASP A 126 0.15 -15.82 4.13
N GLY A 127 -0.03 -15.61 5.43
CA GLY A 127 0.54 -16.48 6.47
C GLY A 127 -0.02 -17.89 6.51
N THR A 128 -1.01 -18.23 5.66
CA THR A 128 -1.48 -19.61 5.47
C THR A 128 -0.58 -20.42 4.54
N LYS A 129 0.31 -19.73 3.80
CA LYS A 129 1.29 -20.33 2.90
C LYS A 129 2.60 -20.60 3.64
N THR A 130 3.37 -21.55 3.14
CA THR A 130 4.58 -22.02 3.80
C THR A 130 5.86 -21.78 2.99
N SER A 131 5.73 -21.27 1.77
CA SER A 131 6.88 -20.99 0.89
C SER A 131 6.64 -19.81 -0.05
N MET A 132 7.73 -19.29 -0.61
CA MET A 132 7.69 -18.24 -1.63
C MET A 132 6.99 -18.71 -2.91
N ASP A 133 7.17 -19.98 -3.30
CA ASP A 133 6.53 -20.57 -4.48
C ASP A 133 5.02 -20.69 -4.32
N GLU A 134 4.54 -20.91 -3.10
CA GLU A 134 3.12 -20.88 -2.75
C GLU A 134 2.54 -19.46 -2.70
N GLY A 135 3.39 -18.43 -2.76
CA GLY A 135 2.98 -17.04 -2.72
C GLY A 135 2.70 -16.52 -1.32
N VAL A 136 3.49 -16.92 -0.33
CA VAL A 136 3.42 -16.37 1.03
C VAL A 136 3.70 -14.86 1.04
N LEU A 137 4.56 -14.38 0.15
CA LEU A 137 4.89 -12.97 -0.03
C LEU A 137 4.85 -12.63 -1.51
N ILE A 138 4.05 -11.63 -1.87
CA ILE A 138 3.89 -11.20 -3.26
C ILE A 138 3.99 -9.68 -3.32
N LEU A 139 4.75 -9.18 -4.29
CA LEU A 139 4.86 -7.77 -4.61
C LEU A 139 4.19 -7.47 -5.95
N TYR A 140 3.41 -6.40 -5.98
CA TYR A 140 2.87 -5.84 -7.22
C TYR A 140 3.37 -4.39 -7.38
N ILE A 141 3.78 -4.05 -8.60
CA ILE A 141 4.02 -2.68 -9.06
C ILE A 141 3.06 -2.42 -10.21
N ASP A 142 2.26 -1.37 -10.10
CA ASP A 142 1.21 -0.99 -11.06
C ASP A 142 0.20 -2.11 -11.37
N GLY A 143 -0.02 -3.00 -10.39
CA GLY A 143 -0.88 -4.17 -10.52
C GLY A 143 -0.21 -5.37 -11.20
N ILE A 144 1.07 -5.28 -11.54
CA ILE A 144 1.86 -6.36 -12.17
C ILE A 144 2.67 -7.07 -11.09
N LYS A 145 2.48 -8.39 -10.96
CA LYS A 145 3.27 -9.21 -10.04
C LYS A 145 4.75 -9.20 -10.41
N GLN A 146 5.59 -8.92 -9.43
CA GLN A 146 7.04 -8.91 -9.59
C GLN A 146 7.65 -10.28 -9.31
N SER A 147 8.72 -10.60 -10.03
CA SER A 147 9.54 -11.77 -9.77
C SER A 147 10.67 -11.42 -8.81
N PHE A 148 11.05 -12.35 -7.95
CA PHE A 148 12.18 -12.19 -7.06
C PHE A 148 13.43 -12.85 -7.64
N ALA A 149 14.53 -12.09 -7.69
CA ALA A 149 15.83 -12.60 -8.11
C ALA A 149 16.49 -13.43 -7.00
N ASN A 150 16.15 -13.10 -5.75
CA ASN A 150 16.58 -13.82 -4.56
C ASN A 150 15.47 -13.76 -3.52
N SER A 151 15.18 -14.87 -2.86
CA SER A 151 14.20 -14.91 -1.80
C SER A 151 14.37 -16.13 -0.90
N PHE A 152 14.05 -15.98 0.36
CA PHE A 152 13.82 -17.09 1.28
C PHE A 152 12.66 -16.76 2.21
N PHE A 153 12.03 -17.77 2.77
CA PHE A 153 10.95 -17.63 3.73
C PHE A 153 11.16 -18.55 4.92
N LYS A 154 11.05 -17.97 6.10
CA LYS A 154 10.91 -18.68 7.36
C LYS A 154 9.68 -18.13 8.06
N GLN A 155 8.82 -19.01 8.51
CA GLN A 155 7.56 -18.62 9.14
C GLN A 155 7.80 -17.70 10.33
N GLN A 156 7.06 -16.59 10.38
CA GLN A 156 7.10 -15.66 11.49
C GLN A 156 6.36 -16.27 12.70
N THR A 157 6.98 -16.20 13.86
CA THR A 157 6.42 -16.75 15.11
C THR A 157 6.16 -15.68 16.18
N ALA A 158 6.69 -14.46 16.01
CA ALA A 158 6.54 -13.35 16.94
C ALA A 158 5.69 -12.22 16.35
N THR A 159 4.97 -11.52 17.22
CA THR A 159 4.31 -10.25 16.89
C THR A 159 5.33 -9.15 16.71
N ILE A 160 5.01 -8.17 15.87
CA ILE A 160 5.82 -6.98 15.65
C ILE A 160 5.19 -5.85 16.46
N ASP A 161 5.72 -5.60 17.65
CA ASP A 161 5.28 -4.51 18.53
C ASP A 161 6.08 -3.25 18.19
N ALA A 162 5.62 -2.50 17.21
CA ALA A 162 6.22 -1.27 16.71
C ALA A 162 5.21 -0.46 15.93
N ASN A 163 5.45 0.84 15.74
CA ASN A 163 4.63 1.66 14.88
C ASN A 163 4.87 1.34 13.39
N PHE A 164 3.81 1.39 12.61
CA PHE A 164 3.88 1.42 11.16
C PHE A 164 4.18 2.85 10.71
N VAL A 165 5.20 3.02 9.88
CA VAL A 165 5.63 4.33 9.41
C VAL A 165 5.81 4.35 7.90
N LEU A 166 5.49 5.49 7.27
CA LEU A 166 5.70 5.76 5.85
C LEU A 166 6.86 6.71 5.68
N GLY A 167 7.76 6.37 4.75
CA GLY A 167 8.87 7.20 4.31
C GLY A 167 10.07 7.20 5.27
N SER A 168 11.26 7.34 4.72
CA SER A 168 12.54 7.70 5.32
C SER A 168 13.70 7.19 4.46
N PRO A 169 14.84 7.84 4.37
CA PRO A 169 15.05 9.27 4.22
C PRO A 169 15.01 9.61 2.74
N SER A 170 14.23 10.49 2.25
CA SER A 170 14.30 11.17 0.94
C SER A 170 12.99 11.84 0.57
N VAL A 171 12.95 12.54 -0.55
CA VAL A 171 11.71 13.15 -1.05
C VAL A 171 10.83 12.10 -1.72
N ALA A 172 9.61 11.96 -1.24
CA ALA A 172 8.59 11.12 -1.86
C ALA A 172 7.19 11.68 -1.64
N CYS A 173 6.25 11.33 -2.51
CA CYS A 173 4.85 11.64 -2.33
C CYS A 173 4.06 10.35 -2.17
N TYR A 174 3.02 10.39 -1.33
CA TYR A 174 2.13 9.27 -1.04
C TYR A 174 0.68 9.65 -1.26
N ASP A 175 -0.12 8.69 -1.70
CA ASP A 175 -1.57 8.80 -1.72
C ASP A 175 -2.23 7.42 -1.61
N GLU A 176 -3.52 7.41 -1.22
CA GLU A 176 -4.34 6.20 -1.21
C GLU A 176 -3.71 5.02 -0.44
N VAL A 177 -3.15 5.31 0.74
CA VAL A 177 -2.55 4.27 1.57
C VAL A 177 -3.63 3.42 2.22
N ARG A 178 -3.62 2.12 1.93
CA ARG A 178 -4.64 1.17 2.38
C ARG A 178 -3.99 -0.05 3.01
N ILE A 179 -4.52 -0.48 4.14
CA ILE A 179 -4.11 -1.71 4.82
C ILE A 179 -5.33 -2.61 4.98
N TRP A 180 -5.21 -3.83 4.51
CA TRP A 180 -6.27 -4.82 4.48
C TRP A 180 -5.92 -5.98 5.40
N SER A 181 -6.88 -6.48 6.18
CA SER A 181 -6.76 -7.70 6.99
C SER A 181 -6.96 -8.99 6.18
N LYS A 182 -6.51 -8.96 4.92
CA LYS A 182 -6.67 -10.03 3.93
C LYS A 182 -5.57 -9.98 2.88
N SER A 183 -5.17 -11.13 2.36
CA SER A 183 -4.40 -11.23 1.12
C SER A 183 -5.32 -10.92 -0.07
N LEU A 184 -5.18 -9.75 -0.69
CA LEU A 184 -5.96 -9.38 -1.87
C LEU A 184 -5.49 -10.15 -3.10
N SER A 185 -6.44 -10.45 -4.00
CA SER A 185 -6.14 -11.07 -5.28
C SER A 185 -5.48 -10.09 -6.25
N ALA A 186 -4.69 -10.63 -7.21
CA ALA A 186 -4.11 -9.84 -8.30
C ALA A 186 -5.18 -9.06 -9.08
N GLU A 187 -6.34 -9.68 -9.31
CA GLU A 187 -7.46 -9.06 -10.00
C GLU A 187 -8.01 -7.86 -9.22
N THR A 188 -8.21 -8.02 -7.91
CA THR A 188 -8.68 -6.92 -7.03
C THR A 188 -7.69 -5.76 -7.05
N ILE A 189 -6.40 -6.02 -6.82
CA ILE A 189 -5.35 -4.99 -6.82
C ILE A 189 -5.31 -4.28 -8.18
N SER A 190 -5.23 -5.01 -9.27
CA SER A 190 -5.14 -4.44 -10.63
C SER A 190 -6.35 -3.58 -10.98
N LYS A 191 -7.56 -4.04 -10.62
CA LYS A 191 -8.81 -3.35 -10.91
C LYS A 191 -9.01 -2.10 -10.07
N TRP A 192 -8.70 -2.19 -8.75
CA TRP A 192 -9.10 -1.17 -7.79
C TRP A 192 -8.01 -0.14 -7.45
N LYS A 193 -6.78 -0.33 -7.89
CA LYS A 193 -5.67 0.61 -7.63
C LYS A 193 -5.97 2.06 -8.08
N ASN A 194 -6.78 2.25 -9.14
CA ASN A 194 -7.09 3.55 -9.72
C ASN A 194 -8.41 4.14 -9.19
N TYR A 195 -9.03 3.53 -8.20
CA TYR A 195 -10.33 3.96 -7.70
C TYR A 195 -10.32 4.11 -6.19
N LYS A 196 -11.12 5.06 -5.68
CA LYS A 196 -11.38 5.15 -4.23
C LYS A 196 -12.09 3.89 -3.75
N VAL A 197 -11.80 3.52 -2.51
CA VAL A 197 -12.52 2.40 -1.88
C VAL A 197 -13.95 2.84 -1.61
N LEU A 198 -14.88 2.24 -2.34
CA LEU A 198 -16.31 2.47 -2.24
C LEU A 198 -17.02 1.26 -1.64
N ASP A 199 -18.30 1.42 -1.33
CA ASP A 199 -19.15 0.32 -0.86
C ASP A 199 -19.25 -0.86 -1.83
N THR A 200 -18.94 -0.62 -3.10
CA THR A 200 -18.90 -1.66 -4.15
C THR A 200 -17.60 -2.44 -4.21
N HIS A 201 -16.59 -2.08 -3.41
CA HIS A 201 -15.34 -2.84 -3.36
C HIS A 201 -15.60 -4.24 -2.76
N PRO A 202 -15.15 -5.33 -3.43
CA PRO A 202 -15.50 -6.70 -3.02
C PRO A 202 -14.96 -7.08 -1.63
N ASP A 203 -13.85 -6.47 -1.22
CA ASP A 203 -13.16 -6.74 0.04
C ASP A 203 -13.24 -5.58 1.04
N LYS A 204 -14.21 -4.64 0.90
CA LYS A 204 -14.32 -3.45 1.75
C LYS A 204 -14.35 -3.75 3.25
N ASP A 205 -14.94 -4.89 3.63
CA ASP A 205 -15.05 -5.29 5.04
C ASP A 205 -13.72 -5.72 5.64
N ALA A 206 -12.73 -6.03 4.82
CA ALA A 206 -11.36 -6.33 5.23
C ALA A 206 -10.46 -5.09 5.28
N LEU A 207 -10.93 -3.91 4.89
CA LEU A 207 -10.18 -2.67 4.98
C LEU A 207 -10.01 -2.25 6.44
N ALA A 208 -8.78 -2.30 6.93
CA ALA A 208 -8.43 -1.98 8.31
C ALA A 208 -8.02 -0.51 8.49
N VAL A 209 -7.29 0.06 7.51
CA VAL A 209 -6.79 1.45 7.54
C VAL A 209 -6.88 2.06 6.15
N TYR A 210 -7.25 3.34 6.08
CA TYR A 210 -7.28 4.09 4.82
C TYR A 210 -6.95 5.56 5.01
N TYR A 211 -5.82 6.02 4.45
CA TYR A 211 -5.44 7.42 4.38
C TYR A 211 -5.58 7.91 2.94
N ASP A 212 -6.54 8.81 2.70
CA ASP A 212 -6.75 9.50 1.41
C ASP A 212 -6.18 10.92 1.37
N PHE A 213 -5.58 11.38 2.47
CA PHE A 213 -4.95 12.69 2.67
C PHE A 213 -5.84 13.92 2.37
N GLN A 214 -7.15 13.75 2.20
CA GLN A 214 -8.05 14.85 1.81
C GLN A 214 -8.44 15.77 2.98
N ASN A 215 -8.46 15.26 4.21
CA ASN A 215 -8.99 15.96 5.39
C ASN A 215 -7.94 16.07 6.50
N VAL A 216 -6.74 16.53 6.18
CA VAL A 216 -5.67 16.69 7.17
C VAL A 216 -5.91 17.92 8.03
N THR A 217 -5.68 17.80 9.35
CA THR A 217 -5.81 18.90 10.31
C THR A 217 -4.52 19.03 11.13
N GLY A 218 -3.81 20.14 10.96
CA GLY A 218 -2.51 20.34 11.58
C GLY A 218 -1.52 19.25 11.12
N THR A 219 -0.98 18.48 12.06
CA THR A 219 -0.07 17.35 11.77
C THR A 219 -0.78 16.00 11.70
N THR A 220 -2.12 15.96 11.83
CA THR A 220 -2.89 14.71 11.90
C THR A 220 -3.55 14.38 10.56
N VAL A 221 -3.29 13.19 10.07
CA VAL A 221 -3.97 12.58 8.91
C VAL A 221 -5.03 11.63 9.43
N PRO A 222 -6.33 11.88 9.15
CA PRO A 222 -7.39 11.00 9.61
C PRO A 222 -7.31 9.65 8.89
N ASP A 223 -7.50 8.58 9.66
CA ASP A 223 -7.85 7.28 9.11
C ASP A 223 -9.35 7.24 8.81
N LEU A 224 -9.74 7.00 7.57
CA LEU A 224 -11.15 6.93 7.18
C LEU A 224 -11.90 5.77 7.82
N LYS A 225 -11.19 4.78 8.39
CA LYS A 225 -11.76 3.74 9.24
C LYS A 225 -11.85 4.17 10.71
N GLY A 226 -11.19 5.28 11.08
CA GLY A 226 -11.30 5.93 12.37
C GLY A 226 -10.51 5.32 13.52
N THR A 227 -9.70 4.28 13.26
CA THR A 227 -8.98 3.56 14.34
C THR A 227 -7.55 4.05 14.53
N TYR A 228 -6.85 4.40 13.45
CA TYR A 228 -5.41 4.69 13.43
C TYR A 228 -5.10 6.05 12.76
N PRO A 229 -5.45 7.19 13.37
CA PRO A 229 -5.03 8.47 12.82
C PRO A 229 -3.50 8.55 12.82
N ALA A 230 -2.94 9.03 11.70
CA ALA A 230 -1.49 9.16 11.56
C ALA A 230 -1.02 10.58 11.90
N THR A 231 0.26 10.72 12.27
CA THR A 231 0.85 12.00 12.66
C THR A 231 2.18 12.25 11.94
N PHE A 232 2.34 13.45 11.39
CA PHE A 232 3.63 13.89 10.86
C PHE A 232 4.65 14.06 11.98
N LYS A 233 5.83 13.53 11.81
CA LYS A 233 6.95 13.59 12.75
C LYS A 233 8.09 14.51 12.29
N SER A 234 7.85 15.44 11.41
CA SER A 234 8.77 16.51 11.07
C SER A 234 8.00 17.73 10.61
N SER A 235 8.57 18.93 10.87
CA SER A 235 8.05 20.18 10.36
C SER A 235 8.26 20.36 8.84
N GLU A 236 9.06 19.50 8.23
CA GLU A 236 9.36 19.53 6.79
C GLU A 236 8.39 18.70 5.94
N SER A 237 7.46 18.01 6.58
CA SER A 237 6.42 17.26 5.91
C SER A 237 5.20 18.13 5.65
N GLU A 238 4.66 18.08 4.46
CA GLU A 238 3.52 18.92 4.07
C GLU A 238 2.50 18.14 3.23
N ILE A 239 1.24 18.58 3.28
CA ILE A 239 0.21 18.14 2.35
C ILE A 239 0.25 19.05 1.13
N GLN A 240 0.34 18.44 -0.02
CA GLN A 240 0.28 19.14 -1.31
C GLN A 240 -0.90 18.63 -2.13
N ASP A 241 -1.48 19.54 -2.92
CA ASP A 241 -2.37 19.13 -4.00
C ASP A 241 -1.50 18.42 -5.06
N ILE A 242 -1.68 17.12 -5.18
CA ILE A 242 -0.91 16.29 -6.08
C ILE A 242 -1.85 15.76 -7.16
N ASP A 243 -1.55 16.10 -8.40
CA ASP A 243 -2.28 15.55 -9.55
C ASP A 243 -1.78 14.11 -9.80
N LEU A 244 -2.56 13.14 -9.32
CA LEU A 244 -2.38 11.73 -9.68
C LEU A 244 -2.76 11.59 -11.16
N LYS A 245 -1.77 11.68 -12.04
CA LYS A 245 -1.93 11.33 -13.46
C LYS A 245 -1.82 9.82 -13.61
N ILE A 246 -2.95 9.16 -13.51
CA ILE A 246 -3.12 7.72 -13.70
C ILE A 246 -3.83 7.47 -15.04
#